data_cccffee1c4f7fb8118a7b9c4ce7c3d1f
#
_entry.id   cccffee1c4f7fb8118a7b9c4ce7c3d1f
#
_cell.length_a   1.000
_cell.length_b   1.000
_cell.length_c   1.000
_cell.angle_alpha   90.00
_cell.angle_beta   90.00
_cell.angle_gamma   90.00
#
_symmetry.space_group_name_H-M   'P 1'
#
loop_
_entity.id
_entity.type
_entity.pdbx_description
1 polymer ?
#
loop_
_entity_poly.entity_id
_entity_poly.type
_entity_poly.pdbx_seq_one_letter_code
_entity_poly.pdbx_strand_id
1 'polypeptide(L)'
;MKDFAIVICAYTGVTSSTAACIERCHQELEDKFEVFYYTEDAFIDRVRNIATTHFLKSDHSPYMIFIDHDILFTPGDIHRLYQDLCNGYHLIGGLYSVRDGGHVALSTIRQEIRLDGTIKEVRYLATGFMGFDKEILTQMVDKLKLPLLHEKSWCECYPFFTFCYSRSRKILLSEDWTFCVNARKAGYKVFVDTSIQVGHKGQKIYFPRDCSKEYQCK
;
A
#
# COMPACT_ATOMS: atom_id res chain seq x y z
N MET A 1 -13.20 10.23 16.13
CA MET A 1 -12.02 9.94 15.29
C MET A 1 -12.20 8.51 14.78
N LYS A 2 -11.98 8.26 13.50
CA LYS A 2 -12.03 6.90 12.94
C LYS A 2 -10.75 6.15 13.28
N ASP A 3 -10.81 4.83 13.32
CA ASP A 3 -9.68 3.98 13.66
C ASP A 3 -8.62 4.02 12.54
N PHE A 4 -9.07 4.00 11.27
CA PHE A 4 -8.21 4.05 10.09
C PHE A 4 -8.91 4.67 8.89
N ALA A 5 -8.12 5.09 7.89
CA ALA A 5 -8.59 5.56 6.61
C ALA A 5 -8.24 4.57 5.50
N ILE A 6 -9.20 4.23 4.66
CA ILE A 6 -8.95 3.53 3.39
C ILE A 6 -8.81 4.58 2.30
N VAL A 7 -7.77 4.48 1.49
CA VAL A 7 -7.51 5.39 0.37
C VAL A 7 -7.41 4.61 -0.92
N ILE A 8 -8.22 5.00 -1.90
CA ILE A 8 -8.24 4.39 -3.23
C ILE A 8 -7.86 5.43 -4.28
N CYS A 9 -6.76 5.15 -4.98
CA CYS A 9 -6.31 5.94 -6.12
C CYS A 9 -6.75 5.25 -7.41
N ALA A 10 -7.56 5.94 -8.23
CA ALA A 10 -8.12 5.36 -9.45
C ALA A 10 -8.29 6.40 -10.55
N TYR A 11 -7.74 6.17 -11.74
CA TYR A 11 -7.93 7.10 -12.86
C TYR A 11 -9.38 7.14 -13.35
N THR A 12 -9.97 5.98 -13.61
CA THR A 12 -11.33 5.87 -14.22
C THR A 12 -12.41 5.40 -13.24
N GLY A 13 -12.10 5.34 -11.94
CA GLY A 13 -13.01 4.85 -10.92
C GLY A 13 -12.70 3.42 -10.46
N VAL A 14 -13.47 2.95 -9.50
CA VAL A 14 -13.27 1.66 -8.81
C VAL A 14 -13.99 0.55 -9.55
N THR A 15 -13.40 -0.64 -9.64
CA THR A 15 -14.11 -1.79 -10.23
C THR A 15 -15.31 -2.18 -9.37
N SER A 16 -16.38 -2.68 -9.99
CA SER A 16 -17.57 -3.15 -9.27
C SER A 16 -17.26 -4.21 -8.20
N SER A 17 -16.26 -5.03 -8.44
CA SER A 17 -15.81 -6.05 -7.49
C SER A 17 -15.16 -5.43 -6.24
N THR A 18 -14.28 -4.44 -6.42
CA THR A 18 -13.65 -3.71 -5.31
C THR A 18 -14.69 -2.87 -4.55
N ALA A 19 -15.62 -2.22 -5.26
CA ALA A 19 -16.72 -1.49 -4.64
C ALA A 19 -17.58 -2.40 -3.75
N ALA A 20 -17.90 -3.61 -4.21
CA ALA A 20 -18.63 -4.59 -3.41
C ALA A 20 -17.83 -5.08 -2.18
N CYS A 21 -16.49 -5.11 -2.23
CA CYS A 21 -15.67 -5.40 -1.06
C CYS A 21 -15.76 -4.27 -0.02
N ILE A 22 -15.71 -3.01 -0.45
CA ILE A 22 -15.86 -1.84 0.43
C ILE A 22 -17.24 -1.83 1.08
N GLU A 23 -18.30 -2.09 0.31
CA GLU A 23 -19.67 -2.16 0.85
C GLU A 23 -19.80 -3.22 1.95
N ARG A 24 -19.20 -4.39 1.75
CA ARG A 24 -19.15 -5.43 2.80
C ARG A 24 -18.38 -4.97 4.04
N CYS A 25 -17.28 -4.22 3.86
CA CYS A 25 -16.57 -3.65 5.00
C CYS A 25 -17.45 -2.67 5.79
N HIS A 26 -18.26 -1.84 5.14
CA HIS A 26 -19.21 -0.95 5.82
C HIS A 26 -20.25 -1.73 6.61
N GLN A 27 -20.70 -2.88 6.10
CA GLN A 27 -21.68 -3.74 6.77
C GLN A 27 -21.11 -4.49 7.98
N GLU A 28 -19.83 -4.92 7.93
CA GLU A 28 -19.25 -5.83 8.92
C GLU A 28 -18.30 -5.15 9.91
N LEU A 29 -17.62 -4.07 9.54
CA LEU A 29 -16.66 -3.38 10.41
C LEU A 29 -17.23 -2.17 11.13
N GLU A 30 -18.57 -2.00 11.05
CA GLU A 30 -19.27 -0.86 11.64
C GLU A 30 -18.66 0.47 11.13
N ASP A 31 -18.82 1.55 11.83
CA ASP A 31 -18.39 2.88 11.44
C ASP A 31 -16.94 3.23 11.86
N LYS A 32 -16.02 2.24 11.80
CA LYS A 32 -14.63 2.36 12.29
C LYS A 32 -13.69 3.05 11.33
N PHE A 33 -14.04 3.14 10.07
CA PHE A 33 -13.15 3.68 9.03
C PHE A 33 -13.83 4.72 8.14
N GLU A 34 -13.02 5.45 7.36
CA GLU A 34 -13.45 6.34 6.28
C GLU A 34 -12.82 5.89 4.99
N VAL A 35 -13.50 6.13 3.86
CA VAL A 35 -12.98 5.82 2.53
C VAL A 35 -12.80 7.11 1.73
N PHE A 36 -11.59 7.35 1.26
CA PHE A 36 -11.25 8.49 0.40
C PHE A 36 -10.91 8.00 -1.00
N TYR A 37 -11.55 8.60 -2.00
CA TYR A 37 -11.31 8.33 -3.41
C TYR A 37 -10.56 9.49 -4.04
N TYR A 38 -9.42 9.18 -4.65
CA TYR A 38 -8.63 10.10 -5.46
C TYR A 38 -8.70 9.64 -6.91
N THR A 39 -9.44 10.38 -7.73
CA THR A 39 -9.78 10.00 -9.11
C THR A 39 -9.32 11.05 -10.12
N GLU A 40 -9.43 10.72 -11.41
CA GLU A 40 -9.23 11.65 -12.55
C GLU A 40 -7.78 12.14 -12.74
N ASP A 41 -6.79 11.49 -12.13
CA ASP A 41 -5.39 11.78 -12.36
C ASP A 41 -4.64 10.51 -12.83
N ALA A 42 -4.03 10.59 -14.02
CA ALA A 42 -3.31 9.49 -14.63
C ALA A 42 -1.91 9.23 -14.01
N PHE A 43 -1.37 10.17 -13.24
CA PHE A 43 -0.07 10.04 -12.61
C PHE A 43 -0.21 9.48 -11.20
N ILE A 44 -0.10 8.17 -11.08
CA ILE A 44 -0.34 7.45 -9.81
C ILE A 44 0.58 7.92 -8.67
N ASP A 45 1.83 8.24 -8.96
CA ASP A 45 2.79 8.78 -8.02
C ASP A 45 2.33 10.14 -7.45
N ARG A 46 1.83 11.03 -8.30
CA ARG A 46 1.28 12.33 -7.88
C ARG A 46 0.07 12.13 -6.98
N VAL A 47 -0.88 11.30 -7.39
CA VAL A 47 -2.10 11.02 -6.63
C VAL A 47 -1.78 10.46 -5.25
N ARG A 48 -0.88 9.47 -5.17
CA ARG A 48 -0.45 8.89 -3.90
C ARG A 48 0.26 9.90 -3.00
N ASN A 49 1.08 10.78 -3.57
CA ASN A 49 1.72 11.87 -2.83
C ASN A 49 0.71 12.86 -2.24
N ILE A 50 -0.27 13.28 -3.02
CA ILE A 50 -1.35 14.17 -2.56
C ILE A 50 -2.16 13.50 -1.45
N ALA A 51 -2.64 12.28 -1.67
CA ALA A 51 -3.43 11.52 -0.71
C ALA A 51 -2.69 11.33 0.62
N THR A 52 -1.42 10.92 0.55
CA THR A 52 -0.58 10.72 1.73
C THR A 52 -0.28 12.02 2.48
N THR A 53 -0.10 13.13 1.74
CA THR A 53 0.10 14.44 2.35
C THR A 53 -1.17 14.95 3.04
N HIS A 54 -2.33 14.79 2.42
CA HIS A 54 -3.61 15.12 3.04
C HIS A 54 -3.83 14.28 4.31
N PHE A 55 -3.56 12.99 4.26
CA PHE A 55 -3.63 12.12 5.43
C PHE A 55 -2.68 12.58 6.55
N LEU A 56 -1.43 12.88 6.25
CA LEU A 56 -0.46 13.37 7.23
C LEU A 56 -0.94 14.66 7.92
N LYS A 57 -1.55 15.58 7.18
CA LYS A 57 -2.04 16.86 7.66
C LYS A 57 -3.42 16.80 8.34
N SER A 58 -4.15 15.70 8.17
CA SER A 58 -5.51 15.54 8.73
C SER A 58 -5.48 15.04 10.17
N ASP A 59 -6.59 15.23 10.91
CA ASP A 59 -6.81 14.66 12.25
C ASP A 59 -7.78 13.47 12.25
N HIS A 60 -8.05 12.89 11.04
CA HIS A 60 -9.09 11.87 10.90
C HIS A 60 -8.74 10.55 11.56
N SER A 61 -7.53 10.04 11.37
CA SER A 61 -7.12 8.70 11.77
C SER A 61 -5.60 8.60 11.92
N PRO A 62 -5.07 7.73 12.80
CA PRO A 62 -3.62 7.48 12.90
C PRO A 62 -3.07 6.57 11.80
N TYR A 63 -3.92 5.74 11.17
CA TYR A 63 -3.54 4.72 10.20
C TYR A 63 -4.20 4.95 8.84
N MET A 64 -3.47 4.62 7.78
CA MET A 64 -3.94 4.68 6.40
C MET A 64 -3.68 3.33 5.71
N ILE A 65 -4.67 2.87 4.96
CA ILE A 65 -4.59 1.66 4.13
C ILE A 65 -4.84 2.05 2.68
N PHE A 66 -3.84 1.92 1.83
CA PHE A 66 -4.01 1.98 0.38
C PHE A 66 -4.60 0.69 -0.15
N ILE A 67 -5.58 0.83 -1.04
CA ILE A 67 -6.14 -0.27 -1.82
C ILE A 67 -6.22 0.18 -3.27
N ASP A 68 -5.63 -0.57 -4.20
CA ASP A 68 -5.79 -0.27 -5.62
C ASP A 68 -7.22 -0.59 -6.08
N HIS A 69 -7.68 0.13 -7.09
CA HIS A 69 -9.06 0.14 -7.58
C HIS A 69 -9.57 -1.22 -8.12
N ASP A 70 -8.69 -2.20 -8.25
CA ASP A 70 -8.95 -3.53 -8.82
C ASP A 70 -8.51 -4.68 -7.88
N ILE A 71 -8.31 -4.40 -6.60
CA ILE A 71 -8.04 -5.39 -5.57
C ILE A 71 -9.35 -5.92 -4.96
N LEU A 72 -9.41 -7.24 -4.74
CA LEU A 72 -10.51 -7.92 -4.07
C LEU A 72 -10.06 -8.42 -2.71
N PHE A 73 -10.78 -8.04 -1.70
CA PHE A 73 -10.47 -8.32 -0.30
C PHE A 73 -11.73 -8.60 0.51
N THR A 74 -11.55 -9.05 1.73
CA THR A 74 -12.62 -9.28 2.69
C THR A 74 -12.53 -8.30 3.86
N PRO A 75 -13.60 -8.08 4.63
CA PRO A 75 -13.53 -7.33 5.89
C PRO A 75 -12.50 -7.90 6.87
N GLY A 76 -12.31 -9.23 6.89
CA GLY A 76 -11.28 -9.89 7.68
C GLY A 76 -9.86 -9.49 7.31
N ASP A 77 -9.56 -9.31 6.01
CA ASP A 77 -8.25 -8.84 5.53
C ASP A 77 -7.95 -7.43 6.01
N ILE A 78 -8.94 -6.53 5.94
CA ILE A 78 -8.83 -5.15 6.44
C ILE A 78 -8.63 -5.14 7.95
N HIS A 79 -9.45 -5.88 8.69
CA HIS A 79 -9.37 -5.94 10.15
C HIS A 79 -7.99 -6.47 10.59
N ARG A 80 -7.48 -7.50 9.92
CA ARG A 80 -6.15 -8.05 10.22
C ARG A 80 -5.03 -7.06 9.94
N LEU A 81 -5.06 -6.39 8.79
CA LEU A 81 -4.06 -5.38 8.46
C LEU A 81 -4.07 -4.22 9.46
N TYR A 82 -5.25 -3.79 9.89
CA TYR A 82 -5.41 -2.78 10.93
C TYR A 82 -4.83 -3.25 12.28
N GLN A 83 -5.09 -4.50 12.68
CA GLN A 83 -4.50 -5.08 13.90
C GLN A 83 -2.98 -5.11 13.84
N ASP A 84 -2.39 -5.45 12.70
CA ASP A 84 -0.94 -5.44 12.52
C ASP A 84 -0.36 -4.04 12.72
N LEU A 85 -1.02 -3.01 12.16
CA LEU A 85 -0.61 -1.60 12.39
C LEU A 85 -0.70 -1.24 13.88
N CYS A 86 -1.77 -1.62 14.58
CA CYS A 86 -1.92 -1.41 16.02
C CYS A 86 -0.84 -2.14 16.84
N ASN A 87 -0.32 -3.27 16.34
CA ASN A 87 0.77 -4.04 16.96
C ASN A 87 2.18 -3.48 16.66
N GLY A 88 2.26 -2.30 16.04
CA GLY A 88 3.52 -1.59 15.82
C GLY A 88 4.25 -1.94 14.52
N TYR A 89 3.58 -2.58 13.55
CA TYR A 89 4.11 -2.72 12.20
C TYR A 89 3.84 -1.44 11.40
N HIS A 90 4.72 -0.45 11.52
CA HIS A 90 4.54 0.88 10.92
C HIS A 90 4.40 0.91 9.39
N LEU A 91 4.80 -0.15 8.69
CA LEU A 91 4.62 -0.34 7.25
C LEU A 91 4.46 -1.83 6.96
N ILE A 92 3.26 -2.23 6.59
CA ILE A 92 2.89 -3.63 6.36
C ILE A 92 1.83 -3.73 5.26
N GLY A 93 1.74 -4.87 4.60
CA GLY A 93 0.68 -5.13 3.63
C GLY A 93 0.34 -6.59 3.47
N GLY A 94 -0.65 -6.87 2.64
CA GLY A 94 -1.04 -8.21 2.23
C GLY A 94 -0.38 -8.62 0.91
N LEU A 95 -0.56 -9.87 0.57
CA LEU A 95 -0.06 -10.48 -0.67
C LEU A 95 -1.12 -10.43 -1.76
N TYR A 96 -0.70 -10.06 -2.96
CA TYR A 96 -1.47 -10.25 -4.18
C TYR A 96 -0.55 -10.55 -5.37
N SER A 97 -1.08 -11.19 -6.39
CA SER A 97 -0.33 -11.48 -7.61
C SER A 97 -0.41 -10.33 -8.59
N VAL A 98 0.57 -10.20 -9.48
CA VAL A 98 0.45 -9.32 -10.65
C VAL A 98 -0.71 -9.78 -11.55
N ARG A 99 -1.21 -8.88 -12.42
CA ARG A 99 -2.42 -9.10 -13.25
C ARG A 99 -2.35 -10.26 -14.24
N ASP A 100 -1.20 -10.85 -14.46
CA ASP A 100 -1.01 -12.04 -15.29
C ASP A 100 -0.90 -13.33 -14.47
N GLY A 101 -0.89 -13.23 -13.13
CA GLY A 101 -0.73 -14.37 -12.22
C GLY A 101 0.68 -14.95 -12.20
N GLY A 102 1.67 -14.27 -12.79
CA GLY A 102 3.02 -14.81 -12.94
C GLY A 102 3.82 -14.83 -11.64
N HIS A 103 3.62 -13.87 -10.77
CA HIS A 103 4.33 -13.75 -9.48
C HIS A 103 3.59 -12.83 -8.51
N VAL A 104 4.02 -12.84 -7.24
CA VAL A 104 3.48 -11.97 -6.20
C VAL A 104 4.10 -10.57 -6.30
N ALA A 105 3.31 -9.53 -6.07
CA ALA A 105 3.70 -8.12 -6.18
C ALA A 105 4.52 -7.64 -4.97
N LEU A 106 5.68 -8.26 -4.73
CA LEU A 106 6.63 -7.87 -3.69
C LEU A 106 8.06 -8.24 -4.06
N SER A 107 9.05 -7.74 -3.31
CA SER A 107 10.43 -8.19 -3.40
C SER A 107 10.98 -8.52 -2.03
N THR A 108 11.51 -9.72 -1.86
CA THR A 108 12.04 -10.24 -0.60
C THR A 108 13.47 -9.80 -0.33
N ILE A 109 13.89 -9.87 0.93
CA ILE A 109 15.29 -9.74 1.34
C ILE A 109 16.04 -11.05 1.07
N ARG A 110 15.34 -12.17 1.23
CA ARG A 110 15.80 -13.54 0.93
C ARG A 110 15.11 -14.03 -0.34
N GLN A 111 15.63 -15.09 -0.95
CA GLN A 111 15.14 -15.58 -2.24
C GLN A 111 13.74 -16.21 -2.21
N GLU A 112 13.25 -16.64 -1.04
CA GLU A 112 11.96 -17.31 -0.90
C GLU A 112 11.10 -16.65 0.19
N ILE A 113 9.80 -16.57 -0.06
CA ILE A 113 8.81 -16.26 0.96
C ILE A 113 7.81 -17.42 1.07
N ARG A 114 7.61 -17.91 2.28
CA ARG A 114 6.63 -18.97 2.55
C ARG A 114 5.31 -18.35 2.96
N LEU A 115 4.22 -18.87 2.39
CA LEU A 115 2.86 -18.48 2.76
C LEU A 115 2.38 -19.31 3.96
N ASP A 116 3.03 -19.12 5.08
CA ASP A 116 2.82 -19.90 6.32
C ASP A 116 1.94 -19.18 7.35
N GLY A 117 1.30 -18.06 6.93
CA GLY A 117 0.44 -17.26 7.78
C GLY A 117 1.19 -16.37 8.77
N THR A 118 2.51 -16.23 8.64
CA THR A 118 3.32 -15.39 9.54
C THR A 118 3.74 -14.08 8.86
N ILE A 119 4.03 -13.06 9.68
CA ILE A 119 4.56 -11.78 9.21
C ILE A 119 6.04 -11.94 8.85
N LYS A 120 6.41 -11.44 7.67
CA LYS A 120 7.78 -11.51 7.15
C LYS A 120 8.31 -10.11 6.84
N GLU A 121 9.58 -9.86 7.14
CA GLU A 121 10.26 -8.66 6.65
C GLU A 121 10.59 -8.83 5.16
N VAL A 122 10.23 -7.82 4.35
CA VAL A 122 10.45 -7.80 2.90
C VAL A 122 11.25 -6.58 2.50
N ARG A 123 11.82 -6.60 1.29
CA ARG A 123 12.59 -5.47 0.77
C ARG A 123 11.68 -4.38 0.24
N TYR A 124 10.72 -4.76 -0.57
CA TYR A 124 9.74 -3.89 -1.21
C TYR A 124 8.37 -4.53 -1.13
N LEU A 125 7.38 -3.70 -0.99
CA LEU A 125 5.97 -4.03 -0.97
C LEU A 125 5.27 -3.16 -2.02
N ALA A 126 4.34 -3.71 -2.74
CA ALA A 126 3.53 -2.95 -3.68
C ALA A 126 2.31 -2.34 -2.97
N THR A 127 1.85 -1.19 -3.44
CA THR A 127 0.88 -0.35 -2.74
C THR A 127 -0.56 -0.84 -2.84
N GLY A 128 -0.85 -1.83 -3.70
CA GLY A 128 -2.21 -2.30 -3.96
C GLY A 128 -2.98 -2.80 -2.73
N PHE A 129 -2.27 -3.21 -1.66
CA PHE A 129 -2.85 -3.50 -0.34
C PHE A 129 -1.80 -3.25 0.75
N MET A 130 -1.63 -1.98 1.13
CA MET A 130 -0.54 -1.52 2.00
C MET A 130 -1.08 -0.59 3.08
N GLY A 131 -0.72 -0.87 4.34
CA GLY A 131 -1.02 -0.02 5.49
C GLY A 131 0.23 0.63 6.08
N PHE A 132 0.07 1.85 6.62
CA PHE A 132 1.10 2.56 7.38
C PHE A 132 0.47 3.60 8.32
N ASP A 133 1.25 4.08 9.27
CA ASP A 133 0.83 5.11 10.22
C ASP A 133 1.41 6.50 9.89
N LYS A 134 0.93 7.51 10.62
CA LYS A 134 1.44 8.88 10.47
C LYS A 134 2.87 9.06 10.97
N GLU A 135 3.30 8.23 11.92
CA GLU A 135 4.64 8.34 12.50
C GLU A 135 5.70 8.10 11.43
N ILE A 136 5.57 7.05 10.62
CA ILE A 136 6.53 6.77 9.54
C ILE A 136 6.63 7.93 8.55
N LEU A 137 5.50 8.58 8.21
CA LEU A 137 5.47 9.72 7.29
C LEU A 137 6.18 10.94 7.88
N THR A 138 5.89 11.26 9.14
CA THR A 138 6.56 12.35 9.88
C THR A 138 8.06 12.14 9.90
N GLN A 139 8.51 10.93 10.25
CA GLN A 139 9.93 10.59 10.29
C GLN A 139 10.59 10.61 8.91
N MET A 140 9.85 10.25 7.85
CA MET A 140 10.36 10.38 6.47
C MET A 140 10.56 11.86 6.11
N VAL A 141 9.58 12.72 6.39
CA VAL A 141 9.72 14.18 6.14
C VAL A 141 10.93 14.74 6.89
N ASP A 142 11.03 14.43 8.17
CA ASP A 142 12.06 15.02 9.05
C ASP A 142 13.48 14.51 8.73
N LYS A 143 13.65 13.20 8.64
CA LYS A 143 14.99 12.61 8.45
C LYS A 143 15.51 12.72 7.03
N LEU A 144 14.61 12.64 6.04
CA LEU A 144 15.01 12.76 4.64
C LEU A 144 14.94 14.18 4.11
N LYS A 145 14.45 15.12 4.92
CA LYS A 145 14.25 16.53 4.53
C LYS A 145 13.42 16.67 3.28
N LEU A 146 12.30 15.92 3.23
CA LEU A 146 11.42 15.97 2.06
C LEU A 146 10.83 17.40 1.93
N PRO A 147 10.96 18.04 0.76
CA PRO A 147 10.38 19.35 0.54
C PRO A 147 8.86 19.24 0.37
N LEU A 148 8.12 20.21 0.89
CA LEU A 148 6.74 20.40 0.48
C LEU A 148 6.73 21.00 -0.93
N LEU A 149 6.13 20.30 -1.89
CA LEU A 149 6.04 20.73 -3.28
C LEU A 149 4.70 21.40 -3.55
N HIS A 150 4.68 22.31 -4.52
CA HIS A 150 3.46 22.97 -4.99
C HIS A 150 2.61 23.61 -3.87
N GLU A 151 3.24 24.24 -2.90
CA GLU A 151 2.58 24.88 -1.76
C GLU A 151 1.40 25.76 -2.21
N LYS A 152 0.30 25.65 -1.46
CA LYS A 152 -0.96 26.38 -1.71
C LYS A 152 -1.62 26.08 -3.07
N SER A 153 -1.26 25.01 -3.75
CA SER A 153 -1.92 24.55 -4.96
C SER A 153 -2.74 23.28 -4.70
N TRP A 154 -3.57 22.89 -5.67
CA TRP A 154 -4.37 21.67 -5.59
C TRP A 154 -3.54 20.38 -5.53
N CYS A 155 -2.28 20.42 -5.97
CA CYS A 155 -1.36 19.30 -5.97
C CYS A 155 -0.24 19.43 -4.93
N GLU A 156 -0.46 20.22 -3.87
CA GLU A 156 0.48 20.35 -2.76
C GLU A 156 0.79 18.99 -2.15
N CYS A 157 2.06 18.59 -2.12
CA CYS A 157 2.42 17.27 -1.60
C CYS A 157 3.89 17.17 -1.17
N TYR A 158 4.16 16.23 -0.26
CA TYR A 158 5.50 15.70 -0.03
C TYR A 158 5.79 14.57 -1.04
N PRO A 159 7.00 14.45 -1.58
CA PRO A 159 7.37 13.44 -2.57
C PRO A 159 7.68 12.07 -1.91
N PHE A 160 6.69 11.46 -1.27
CA PHE A 160 6.81 10.14 -0.66
C PHE A 160 6.99 9.03 -1.70
N PHE A 161 6.19 9.12 -2.77
CA PHE A 161 6.11 8.17 -3.88
C PHE A 161 6.74 8.81 -5.12
N THR A 162 7.91 8.35 -5.51
CA THR A 162 8.63 8.89 -6.68
C THR A 162 9.34 7.76 -7.43
N PHE A 163 9.42 7.88 -8.75
CA PHE A 163 10.31 7.00 -9.52
C PHE A 163 11.77 7.37 -9.24
N CYS A 164 12.61 6.39 -8.96
CA CYS A 164 14.02 6.61 -8.65
C CYS A 164 14.92 5.63 -9.41
N TYR A 165 15.96 6.17 -10.06
CA TYR A 165 16.99 5.35 -10.68
C TYR A 165 18.08 4.97 -9.68
N SER A 166 18.23 3.67 -9.41
CA SER A 166 19.31 3.14 -8.59
C SER A 166 20.57 2.89 -9.45
N ARG A 167 21.56 3.77 -9.36
CA ARG A 167 22.83 3.63 -10.11
C ARG A 167 23.59 2.35 -9.76
N SER A 168 23.65 2.00 -8.47
CA SER A 168 24.40 0.81 -8.01
C SER A 168 23.78 -0.49 -8.48
N ARG A 169 22.44 -0.55 -8.60
CA ARG A 169 21.71 -1.74 -9.05
C ARG A 169 21.36 -1.71 -10.53
N LYS A 170 21.53 -0.56 -11.20
CA LYS A 170 21.13 -0.33 -12.59
C LYS A 170 19.66 -0.67 -12.85
N ILE A 171 18.76 -0.31 -11.92
CA ILE A 171 17.32 -0.53 -12.01
C ILE A 171 16.57 0.77 -11.79
N LEU A 172 15.40 0.89 -12.41
CA LEU A 172 14.40 1.89 -12.08
C LEU A 172 13.51 1.34 -10.97
N LEU A 173 13.46 2.04 -9.85
CA LEU A 173 12.52 1.75 -8.76
C LEU A 173 11.19 2.43 -9.09
N SER A 174 10.10 1.68 -8.98
CA SER A 174 8.74 2.22 -9.00
C SER A 174 8.50 3.12 -7.78
N GLU A 175 7.41 3.86 -7.80
CA GLU A 175 7.06 4.80 -6.74
C GLU A 175 6.81 4.10 -5.40
N ASP A 176 6.18 2.92 -5.40
CA ASP A 176 5.94 2.07 -4.23
C ASP A 176 7.24 1.50 -3.64
N TRP A 177 8.15 1.03 -4.49
CA TRP A 177 9.47 0.57 -4.06
C TRP A 177 10.33 1.71 -3.51
N THR A 178 10.21 2.90 -4.09
CA THR A 178 10.91 4.09 -3.58
C THR A 178 10.35 4.50 -2.22
N PHE A 179 9.03 4.40 -1.99
CA PHE A 179 8.43 4.59 -0.67
C PHE A 179 9.04 3.64 0.36
N CYS A 180 9.16 2.34 0.04
CA CYS A 180 9.81 1.35 0.91
C CYS A 180 11.29 1.68 1.19
N VAL A 181 12.03 2.19 0.19
CA VAL A 181 13.43 2.66 0.38
C VAL A 181 13.48 3.84 1.33
N ASN A 182 12.57 4.80 1.17
CA ASN A 182 12.51 5.99 2.02
C ASN A 182 12.12 5.62 3.46
N ALA A 183 11.18 4.72 3.65
CA ALA A 183 10.83 4.17 4.96
C ALA A 183 12.06 3.56 5.66
N ARG A 184 12.83 2.74 4.94
CA ARG A 184 14.06 2.14 5.48
C ARG A 184 15.13 3.17 5.81
N LYS A 185 15.32 4.20 5.00
CA LYS A 185 16.24 5.32 5.28
C LYS A 185 15.79 6.10 6.53
N ALA A 186 14.50 6.19 6.77
CA ALA A 186 13.94 6.80 7.98
C ALA A 186 14.06 5.88 9.23
N GLY A 187 14.52 4.62 9.08
CA GLY A 187 14.77 3.68 10.16
C GLY A 187 13.69 2.63 10.38
N TYR A 188 12.71 2.53 9.47
CA TYR A 188 11.62 1.57 9.56
C TYR A 188 11.88 0.32 8.72
N LYS A 189 11.26 -0.78 9.12
CA LYS A 189 11.23 -2.02 8.35
C LYS A 189 9.95 -2.10 7.54
N VAL A 190 9.97 -2.90 6.48
CA VAL A 190 8.82 -3.18 5.61
C VAL A 190 8.41 -4.62 5.84
N PHE A 191 7.12 -4.86 6.05
CA PHE A 191 6.59 -6.17 6.37
C PHE A 191 5.47 -6.59 5.42
N VAL A 192 5.24 -7.89 5.34
CA VAL A 192 4.07 -8.48 4.72
C VAL A 192 3.46 -9.51 5.66
N ASP A 193 2.16 -9.48 5.87
CA ASP A 193 1.43 -10.57 6.52
C ASP A 193 1.03 -11.60 5.46
N THR A 194 1.63 -12.78 5.52
CA THR A 194 1.40 -13.86 4.55
C THR A 194 0.04 -14.55 4.74
N SER A 195 -0.68 -14.26 5.82
CA SER A 195 -2.06 -14.70 6.01
C SER A 195 -3.07 -13.87 5.21
N ILE A 196 -2.72 -12.62 4.88
CA ILE A 196 -3.55 -11.72 4.07
C ILE A 196 -3.24 -11.97 2.60
N GLN A 197 -4.15 -12.64 1.88
CA GLN A 197 -4.00 -13.01 0.48
C GLN A 197 -5.18 -12.50 -0.33
N VAL A 198 -5.01 -11.31 -0.93
CA VAL A 198 -6.08 -10.63 -1.65
C VAL A 198 -6.03 -10.93 -3.16
N GLY A 199 -7.18 -10.78 -3.81
CA GLY A 199 -7.32 -11.01 -5.25
C GLY A 199 -6.95 -9.77 -6.06
N HIS A 200 -6.38 -9.95 -7.25
CA HIS A 200 -6.10 -8.89 -8.19
C HIS A 200 -6.85 -9.13 -9.50
N LYS A 201 -7.69 -8.18 -9.89
CA LYS A 201 -8.50 -8.30 -11.09
C LYS A 201 -7.67 -7.92 -12.33
N GLY A 202 -7.41 -8.94 -13.16
CA GLY A 202 -6.89 -8.78 -14.51
C GLY A 202 -7.95 -9.23 -15.53
N GLN A 203 -7.58 -10.05 -16.53
CA GLN A 203 -8.53 -10.74 -17.41
C GLN A 203 -9.44 -11.69 -16.61
N LYS A 204 -8.91 -12.26 -15.53
CA LYS A 204 -9.62 -12.98 -14.47
C LYS A 204 -9.13 -12.46 -13.11
N ILE A 205 -9.66 -12.99 -12.01
CA ILE A 205 -9.16 -12.71 -10.67
C ILE A 205 -8.00 -13.66 -10.37
N TYR A 206 -6.88 -13.14 -9.96
CA TYR A 206 -5.67 -13.88 -9.57
C TYR A 206 -5.43 -13.75 -8.07
N PHE A 207 -5.06 -14.85 -7.44
CA PHE A 207 -4.64 -14.90 -6.04
C PHE A 207 -3.19 -15.40 -5.95
N PRO A 208 -2.48 -15.14 -4.83
CA PRO A 208 -1.11 -15.64 -4.64
C PRO A 208 -0.98 -17.16 -4.83
N ARG A 209 -1.98 -17.94 -4.41
CA ARG A 209 -2.05 -19.41 -4.60
C ARG A 209 -2.12 -19.86 -6.06
N ASP A 210 -2.49 -18.97 -6.98
CA ASP A 210 -2.61 -19.27 -8.41
C ASP A 210 -1.27 -19.13 -9.13
N CYS A 211 -0.25 -18.58 -8.47
CA CYS A 211 1.09 -18.47 -9.00
C CYS A 211 1.73 -19.88 -9.04
N SER A 212 1.96 -20.40 -10.23
CA SER A 212 2.41 -21.78 -10.47
C SER A 212 3.88 -22.06 -10.20
N LYS A 213 4.63 -21.10 -9.69
CA LYS A 213 6.07 -21.23 -9.38
C LYS A 213 6.32 -20.86 -7.93
N GLU A 214 7.16 -21.68 -7.27
CA GLU A 214 7.85 -21.26 -6.04
C GLU A 214 8.27 -19.81 -6.20
N TYR A 215 7.89 -18.96 -5.22
CA TYR A 215 8.00 -17.51 -5.30
C TYR A 215 9.45 -17.07 -5.47
N GLN A 216 9.97 -17.17 -6.69
CA GLN A 216 11.26 -16.61 -7.06
C GLN A 216 11.06 -15.12 -7.34
N CYS A 217 11.34 -14.30 -6.33
CA CYS A 217 11.52 -12.88 -6.53
C CYS A 217 12.83 -12.66 -7.30
N LYS A 218 12.73 -12.12 -8.52
CA LYS A 218 13.89 -11.63 -9.27
C LYS A 218 14.52 -10.41 -8.63
#